data_f7c2a5ff1dd5200a8f1a540a8d4c6b6a
#
_entry.id   f7c2a5ff1dd5200a8f1a540a8d4c6b6a
#
_cell.length_a   1.000
_cell.length_b   1.000
_cell.length_c   1.000
_cell.angle_alpha   90.00
_cell.angle_beta   90.00
_cell.angle_gamma   90.00
#
_symmetry.space_group_name_H-M   'P 1'
#
loop_
_entity.id
_entity.type
_entity.pdbx_description
1 polymer ?
#
loop_
_entity_poly.entity_id
_entity_poly.type
_entity_poly.pdbx_seq_one_letter_code
_entity_poly.pdbx_strand_id
1 'polypeptide(L)'
;KTNKDGKLDGYCFSEKRGAEKHPMFVREGNIWTLNHAGCKANADLEKNFEQKRRALLDRYSDLGKYPHDLAFQKYVIEHSLRNAGDNRKVNYYLAVLNSEYVYDGAKDADGKHVYNNIEGQELIVFLDMNETVEDYQPIIVKEIATLESYIATPHDVNAKTPVGPWCDWGKNTECVFYIHCFKKLRDVPDANRSNNYMNFRGFKAGAIGDKFQLINNGYYKFDDVPVEWLEKENHKIQRECYDNGIEHIDKEKMTAWFRY
;
A
#
# COMPACT_ATOMS: atom_id res chain seq x y z
N LYS A 1 10.93 6.41 5.44
CA LYS A 1 11.02 6.85 6.85
C LYS A 1 12.02 5.97 7.55
N THR A 2 13.05 6.55 8.15
CA THR A 2 13.93 5.85 9.09
C THR A 2 13.21 5.64 10.41
N ASN A 3 13.53 4.55 11.11
CA ASN A 3 13.12 4.37 12.50
C ASN A 3 13.89 5.36 13.40
N LYS A 4 13.62 5.31 14.72
CA LYS A 4 14.29 6.16 15.72
C LYS A 4 15.83 6.02 15.74
N ASP A 5 16.37 4.96 15.17
CA ASP A 5 17.80 4.64 15.13
C ASP A 5 18.42 4.97 13.76
N GLY A 6 17.74 5.72 12.88
CA GLY A 6 18.25 6.13 11.57
C GLY A 6 18.28 5.05 10.50
N LYS A 7 17.79 3.84 10.81
CA LYS A 7 17.83 2.70 9.86
C LYS A 7 16.58 2.67 8.98
N LEU A 8 16.73 2.33 7.71
CA LEU A 8 15.64 2.14 6.73
C LEU A 8 14.80 0.89 7.03
N ASP A 9 14.26 0.77 8.25
CA ASP A 9 13.53 -0.42 8.69
C ASP A 9 12.33 -0.80 7.80
N GLY A 10 11.71 0.18 7.13
CA GLY A 10 10.64 -0.06 6.18
C GLY A 10 11.08 -0.71 4.87
N TYR A 11 12.38 -0.65 4.56
CA TYR A 11 12.97 -1.14 3.31
C TYR A 11 13.94 -2.31 3.55
N CYS A 12 13.72 -3.08 4.60
CA CYS A 12 14.51 -4.25 4.92
C CYS A 12 13.69 -5.53 4.81
N PHE A 13 14.38 -6.64 4.57
CA PHE A 13 13.83 -8.00 4.63
C PHE A 13 14.70 -8.86 5.56
N SER A 14 14.17 -9.98 6.03
CA SER A 14 14.87 -10.89 6.92
C SER A 14 14.32 -12.31 6.71
N GLU A 15 15.10 -13.32 7.08
CA GLU A 15 14.67 -14.72 6.98
C GLU A 15 13.41 -15.00 7.81
N LYS A 16 13.41 -14.53 9.06
CA LYS A 16 12.27 -14.64 9.99
C LYS A 16 12.22 -13.46 10.94
N ARG A 17 11.12 -13.33 11.66
CA ARG A 17 10.97 -12.26 12.68
C ARG A 17 12.09 -12.39 13.74
N GLY A 18 12.85 -11.30 13.92
CA GLY A 18 13.97 -11.21 14.87
C GLY A 18 15.32 -11.66 14.31
N ALA A 19 15.39 -12.17 13.07
CA ALA A 19 16.64 -12.45 12.38
C ALA A 19 17.32 -11.18 11.86
N GLU A 20 18.55 -11.32 11.38
CA GLU A 20 19.29 -10.24 10.74
C GLU A 20 18.48 -9.57 9.62
N LYS A 21 18.51 -8.24 9.58
CA LYS A 21 17.82 -7.46 8.58
C LYS A 21 18.75 -7.09 7.44
N HIS A 22 18.34 -7.39 6.23
CA HIS A 22 19.03 -7.02 5.01
C HIS A 22 18.33 -5.83 4.37
N PRO A 23 19.06 -4.79 3.93
CA PRO A 23 18.45 -3.64 3.26
C PRO A 23 17.88 -4.05 1.89
N MET A 24 16.74 -3.49 1.52
CA MET A 24 16.14 -3.68 0.19
C MET A 24 16.97 -3.07 -0.93
N PHE A 25 17.69 -1.99 -0.63
CA PHE A 25 18.55 -1.29 -1.56
C PHE A 25 19.98 -1.27 -1.05
N VAL A 26 20.93 -1.45 -1.94
CA VAL A 26 22.36 -1.35 -1.68
C VAL A 26 22.98 -0.27 -2.54
N ARG A 27 24.01 0.37 -2.03
CA ARG A 27 24.68 1.47 -2.73
C ARG A 27 25.67 0.96 -3.77
N GLU A 28 25.53 1.43 -4.98
CA GLU A 28 26.47 1.24 -6.08
C GLU A 28 26.91 2.61 -6.62
N GLY A 29 28.07 3.10 -6.17
CA GLY A 29 28.48 4.48 -6.45
C GLY A 29 27.56 5.51 -5.80
N ASN A 30 26.90 6.36 -6.60
CA ASN A 30 25.93 7.37 -6.13
C ASN A 30 24.47 6.93 -6.29
N ILE A 31 24.24 5.69 -6.71
CA ILE A 31 22.91 5.15 -6.96
C ILE A 31 22.67 3.99 -6.00
N TRP A 32 21.42 3.85 -5.57
CA TRP A 32 20.98 2.73 -4.76
C TRP A 32 20.15 1.78 -5.63
N THR A 33 20.56 0.53 -5.70
CA THR A 33 19.95 -0.54 -6.50
C THR A 33 19.26 -1.58 -5.62
N LEU A 34 18.31 -2.34 -6.15
CA LEU A 34 17.69 -3.45 -5.42
C LEU A 34 18.74 -4.50 -5.02
N ASN A 35 18.66 -4.97 -3.77
CA ASN A 35 19.63 -5.90 -3.18
C ASN A 35 19.37 -7.36 -3.60
N HIS A 36 19.51 -7.65 -4.88
CA HIS A 36 19.36 -9.01 -5.39
C HIS A 36 20.44 -9.98 -4.88
N ALA A 37 21.63 -9.48 -4.55
CA ALA A 37 22.71 -10.33 -4.00
C ALA A 37 22.37 -10.80 -2.59
N GLY A 38 21.85 -9.91 -1.75
CA GLY A 38 21.51 -10.24 -0.36
C GLY A 38 20.34 -11.21 -0.22
N CYS A 39 19.41 -11.26 -1.18
CA CYS A 39 18.27 -12.18 -1.10
C CYS A 39 18.61 -13.61 -1.54
N LYS A 40 19.63 -13.82 -2.36
CA LYS A 40 19.99 -15.14 -2.92
C LYS A 40 20.65 -16.09 -1.92
N ALA A 41 20.89 -15.67 -0.68
CA ALA A 41 21.59 -16.50 0.31
C ALA A 41 20.78 -17.76 0.71
N ASN A 42 19.44 -17.65 0.76
CA ASN A 42 18.54 -18.80 0.95
C ASN A 42 17.11 -18.48 0.45
N ALA A 43 16.29 -19.54 0.33
CA ALA A 43 14.94 -19.45 -0.21
C ALA A 43 13.97 -18.59 0.64
N ASP A 44 14.16 -18.53 1.96
CA ASP A 44 13.30 -17.72 2.83
C ASP A 44 13.62 -16.23 2.69
N LEU A 45 14.89 -15.88 2.54
CA LEU A 45 15.30 -14.50 2.23
C LEU A 45 14.78 -14.06 0.87
N GLU A 46 14.88 -14.90 -0.15
CA GLU A 46 14.35 -14.61 -1.49
C GLU A 46 12.85 -14.39 -1.46
N LYS A 47 12.09 -15.27 -0.80
CA LYS A 47 10.64 -15.16 -0.61
C LYS A 47 10.26 -13.84 0.08
N ASN A 48 10.96 -13.48 1.15
CA ASN A 48 10.67 -12.28 1.93
C ASN A 48 11.09 -11.01 1.21
N PHE A 49 12.17 -11.05 0.43
CA PHE A 49 12.56 -9.98 -0.48
C PHE A 49 11.45 -9.73 -1.51
N GLU A 50 10.98 -10.78 -2.19
CA GLU A 50 9.89 -10.65 -3.18
C GLU A 50 8.59 -10.16 -2.55
N GLN A 51 8.27 -10.58 -1.33
CA GLN A 51 7.11 -10.04 -0.61
C GLN A 51 7.25 -8.54 -0.34
N LYS A 52 8.45 -8.08 0.04
CA LYS A 52 8.73 -6.65 0.25
C LYS A 52 8.75 -5.88 -1.06
N ARG A 53 9.28 -6.46 -2.13
CA ARG A 53 9.29 -5.89 -3.47
C ARG A 53 7.87 -5.65 -3.98
N ARG A 54 6.93 -6.58 -3.73
CA ARG A 54 5.51 -6.40 -4.06
C ARG A 54 4.88 -5.18 -3.39
N ALA A 55 5.35 -4.76 -2.22
CA ALA A 55 4.88 -3.53 -1.59
C ALA A 55 5.29 -2.26 -2.36
N LEU A 56 6.35 -2.32 -3.16
CA LEU A 56 6.70 -1.25 -4.11
C LEU A 56 5.75 -1.20 -5.31
N LEU A 57 5.08 -2.31 -5.62
CA LEU A 57 4.11 -2.42 -6.71
C LEU A 57 2.66 -2.18 -6.25
N ASP A 58 2.45 -1.84 -4.98
CA ASP A 58 1.15 -1.48 -4.44
C ASP A 58 1.04 0.04 -4.30
N ARG A 59 0.35 0.69 -5.27
CA ARG A 59 0.15 2.15 -5.30
C ARG A 59 -0.52 2.72 -4.05
N TYR A 60 -1.25 1.91 -3.28
CA TYR A 60 -1.94 2.31 -2.06
C TYR A 60 -1.06 2.19 -0.81
N SER A 61 0.11 1.56 -0.95
CA SER A 61 1.10 1.53 0.11
C SER A 61 1.87 2.86 0.20
N ASP A 62 2.38 3.17 1.39
CA ASP A 62 3.26 4.35 1.57
C ASP A 62 4.52 4.28 0.70
N LEU A 63 4.95 3.06 0.33
CA LEU A 63 6.14 2.81 -0.46
C LEU A 63 5.86 2.86 -1.96
N GLY A 64 4.74 2.30 -2.41
CA GLY A 64 4.46 2.08 -3.82
C GLY A 64 3.90 3.29 -4.57
N LYS A 65 3.37 4.30 -3.87
CA LYS A 65 2.78 5.48 -4.51
C LYS A 65 3.75 6.25 -5.42
N TYR A 66 5.02 6.40 -5.04
CA TYR A 66 6.02 7.10 -5.84
C TYR A 66 6.53 6.26 -7.03
N PRO A 67 6.87 4.96 -6.85
CA PRO A 67 7.11 4.07 -7.98
C PRO A 67 5.98 4.01 -8.99
N HIS A 68 4.72 4.02 -8.54
CA HIS A 68 3.55 4.04 -9.43
C HIS A 68 3.49 5.34 -10.25
N ASP A 69 3.70 6.50 -9.63
CA ASP A 69 3.74 7.79 -10.32
C ASP A 69 4.86 7.81 -11.37
N LEU A 70 6.06 7.34 -10.99
CA LEU A 70 7.20 7.24 -11.90
C LEU A 70 6.94 6.26 -13.05
N ALA A 71 6.23 5.14 -12.79
CA ALA A 71 5.85 4.18 -13.83
C ALA A 71 4.84 4.77 -14.82
N PHE A 72 3.91 5.60 -14.36
CA PHE A 72 3.03 6.34 -15.25
C PHE A 72 3.79 7.35 -16.11
N GLN A 73 4.75 8.06 -15.52
CA GLN A 73 5.64 8.97 -16.28
C GLN A 73 6.43 8.20 -17.34
N LYS A 74 6.97 7.00 -17.00
CA LYS A 74 7.63 6.12 -17.98
C LYS A 74 6.69 5.80 -19.16
N TYR A 75 5.46 5.39 -18.87
CA TYR A 75 4.46 5.09 -19.89
C TYR A 75 4.29 6.28 -20.87
N VAL A 76 4.08 7.48 -20.34
CA VAL A 76 3.86 8.69 -21.15
C VAL A 76 5.11 9.05 -21.97
N ILE A 77 6.29 9.05 -21.33
CA ILE A 77 7.56 9.41 -21.99
C ILE A 77 7.88 8.44 -23.13
N GLU A 78 7.82 7.14 -22.88
CA GLU A 78 8.17 6.14 -23.89
C GLU A 78 7.18 6.10 -25.06
N HIS A 79 5.89 6.32 -24.80
CA HIS A 79 4.91 6.46 -25.88
C HIS A 79 5.15 7.74 -26.70
N SER A 80 5.50 8.84 -26.06
CA SER A 80 5.82 10.08 -26.74
C SER A 80 7.08 9.96 -27.61
N LEU A 81 8.14 9.34 -27.09
CA LEU A 81 9.38 9.07 -27.83
C LEU A 81 9.12 8.15 -29.03
N ARG A 82 8.37 7.06 -28.83
CA ARG A 82 8.00 6.13 -29.89
C ARG A 82 7.22 6.83 -31.02
N ASN A 83 6.26 7.68 -30.66
CA ASN A 83 5.47 8.44 -31.62
C ASN A 83 6.31 9.46 -32.39
N ALA A 84 7.38 9.99 -31.78
CA ALA A 84 8.33 10.90 -32.41
C ALA A 84 9.42 10.16 -33.22
N GLY A 85 9.42 8.83 -33.25
CA GLY A 85 10.50 8.03 -33.87
C GLY A 85 11.84 8.11 -33.13
N ASP A 86 11.83 8.50 -31.87
CA ASP A 86 13.01 8.65 -31.02
C ASP A 86 13.28 7.36 -30.25
N ASN A 87 14.44 6.76 -30.46
CA ASN A 87 14.84 5.47 -29.87
C ASN A 87 15.77 5.63 -28.65
N ARG A 88 15.85 6.80 -28.04
CA ARG A 88 16.68 7.01 -26.85
C ARG A 88 16.23 6.09 -25.71
N LYS A 89 17.19 5.47 -25.05
CA LYS A 89 16.94 4.76 -23.79
C LYS A 89 16.82 5.77 -22.65
N VAL A 90 15.75 5.66 -21.88
CA VAL A 90 15.49 6.47 -20.70
C VAL A 90 15.72 5.62 -19.45
N ASN A 91 16.39 6.17 -18.46
CA ASN A 91 16.54 5.55 -17.14
C ASN A 91 15.71 6.33 -16.11
N TYR A 92 15.14 5.61 -15.17
CA TYR A 92 14.18 6.12 -14.20
C TYR A 92 14.74 6.01 -12.79
N TYR A 93 14.88 7.13 -12.12
CA TYR A 93 15.40 7.22 -10.76
C TYR A 93 14.44 7.99 -9.87
N LEU A 94 14.31 7.53 -8.63
CA LEU A 94 13.61 8.28 -7.60
C LEU A 94 14.63 9.02 -6.75
N ALA A 95 14.60 10.36 -6.82
CA ALA A 95 15.43 11.22 -5.97
C ALA A 95 14.76 11.35 -4.60
N VAL A 96 15.48 11.00 -3.54
CA VAL A 96 14.98 11.05 -2.16
C VAL A 96 15.99 11.72 -1.24
N LEU A 97 15.49 12.36 -0.18
CA LEU A 97 16.34 12.91 0.86
C LEU A 97 17.00 11.77 1.66
N ASN A 98 18.31 11.88 1.82
CA ASN A 98 19.06 10.98 2.69
C ASN A 98 18.85 11.39 4.15
N SER A 99 18.15 10.57 4.89
CA SER A 99 17.84 10.80 6.31
C SER A 99 19.05 10.65 7.24
N GLU A 100 20.14 10.06 6.75
CA GLU A 100 21.41 9.92 7.48
C GLU A 100 22.35 11.10 7.23
N TYR A 101 21.98 11.99 6.31
CA TYR A 101 22.79 13.18 6.02
C TYR A 101 22.81 14.13 7.22
N VAL A 102 23.99 14.48 7.68
CA VAL A 102 24.21 15.45 8.75
C VAL A 102 24.77 16.73 8.14
N TYR A 103 24.01 17.81 8.22
CA TYR A 103 24.42 19.12 7.69
C TYR A 103 25.57 19.69 8.51
N ASP A 104 26.66 20.12 7.85
CA ASP A 104 27.87 20.66 8.47
C ASP A 104 27.79 22.15 8.84
N GLY A 105 26.68 22.82 8.53
CA GLY A 105 26.50 24.25 8.79
C GLY A 105 27.09 25.17 7.72
N ALA A 106 27.60 24.61 6.61
CA ALA A 106 28.24 25.41 5.54
C ALA A 106 27.27 26.40 4.89
N LYS A 107 27.78 27.61 4.59
CA LYS A 107 27.04 28.65 3.89
C LYS A 107 27.92 29.25 2.81
N ASP A 108 27.31 29.72 1.73
CA ASP A 108 27.98 30.49 0.67
C ASP A 108 28.19 31.94 1.09
N ALA A 109 28.77 32.72 0.19
CA ALA A 109 29.07 34.13 0.39
C ALA A 109 27.82 35.00 0.64
N ASP A 110 26.65 34.54 0.16
CA ASP A 110 25.36 35.22 0.33
C ASP A 110 24.61 34.74 1.60
N GLY A 111 25.22 33.84 2.40
CA GLY A 111 24.64 33.29 3.62
C GLY A 111 23.62 32.15 3.39
N LYS A 112 23.48 31.65 2.16
CA LYS A 112 22.60 30.51 1.85
C LYS A 112 23.29 29.21 2.24
N HIS A 113 22.48 28.24 2.70
CA HIS A 113 22.94 26.91 3.09
C HIS A 113 23.53 26.16 1.88
N VAL A 114 24.72 25.59 2.04
CA VAL A 114 25.40 24.75 1.06
C VAL A 114 25.45 23.33 1.61
N TYR A 115 24.96 22.37 0.87
CA TYR A 115 24.91 20.96 1.27
C TYR A 115 26.04 20.20 0.58
N ASN A 116 27.15 20.10 1.27
CA ASN A 116 28.35 19.42 0.77
C ASN A 116 28.21 17.91 0.87
N ASN A 117 28.98 17.19 0.05
CA ASN A 117 29.20 15.76 0.29
C ASN A 117 30.09 15.62 1.54
N ILE A 118 29.58 14.95 2.57
CA ILE A 118 30.28 14.75 3.84
C ILE A 118 30.54 13.26 4.02
N GLU A 119 31.82 12.88 4.03
CA GLU A 119 32.25 11.48 4.18
C GLU A 119 31.56 10.52 3.19
N GLY A 120 31.33 10.99 1.96
CA GLY A 120 30.65 10.22 0.93
C GLY A 120 29.12 10.19 1.04
N GLN A 121 28.53 10.97 1.97
CA GLN A 121 27.10 11.13 2.09
C GLN A 121 26.62 12.41 1.42
N GLU A 122 25.63 12.26 0.57
CA GLU A 122 24.94 13.34 -0.12
C GLU A 122 23.55 13.56 0.47
N LEU A 123 23.06 14.81 0.43
CA LEU A 123 21.71 15.15 0.90
C LEU A 123 20.63 14.45 0.08
N ILE A 124 20.86 14.33 -1.24
CA ILE A 124 19.92 13.65 -2.16
C ILE A 124 20.59 12.38 -2.67
N VAL A 125 19.87 11.28 -2.60
CA VAL A 125 20.30 10.00 -3.16
C VAL A 125 19.31 9.56 -4.23
N PHE A 126 19.79 8.77 -5.19
CA PHE A 126 19.00 8.26 -6.30
C PHE A 126 18.78 6.76 -6.12
N LEU A 127 17.51 6.36 -6.13
CA LEU A 127 17.13 4.96 -6.18
C LEU A 127 16.90 4.56 -7.63
N ASP A 128 17.58 3.51 -8.09
CA ASP A 128 17.32 2.92 -9.39
C ASP A 128 15.95 2.21 -9.35
N MET A 129 15.04 2.70 -10.18
CA MET A 129 13.68 2.21 -10.26
C MET A 129 13.38 1.53 -11.60
N ASN A 130 14.39 1.35 -12.47
CA ASN A 130 14.19 0.84 -13.82
C ASN A 130 13.42 -0.51 -13.82
N GLU A 131 13.85 -1.45 -13.01
CA GLU A 131 13.17 -2.75 -12.86
C GLU A 131 11.76 -2.59 -12.28
N THR A 132 11.61 -1.79 -11.22
CA THR A 132 10.31 -1.59 -10.56
C THR A 132 9.29 -0.94 -11.48
N VAL A 133 9.67 0.09 -12.23
CA VAL A 133 8.75 0.77 -13.15
C VAL A 133 8.42 -0.08 -14.37
N GLU A 134 9.30 -1.00 -14.79
CA GLU A 134 9.00 -2.00 -15.81
C GLU A 134 7.94 -2.98 -15.34
N ASP A 135 8.07 -3.51 -14.14
CA ASP A 135 7.08 -4.41 -13.52
C ASP A 135 5.70 -3.74 -13.36
N TYR A 136 5.66 -2.42 -13.23
CA TYR A 136 4.42 -1.66 -13.16
C TYR A 136 3.72 -1.49 -14.52
N GLN A 137 4.41 -1.63 -15.67
CA GLN A 137 3.82 -1.31 -16.96
C GLN A 137 2.53 -2.09 -17.26
N PRO A 138 2.43 -3.41 -16.99
CA PRO A 138 1.18 -4.14 -17.19
C PRO A 138 0.03 -3.61 -16.32
N ILE A 139 0.34 -3.13 -15.12
CA ILE A 139 -0.65 -2.53 -14.20
C ILE A 139 -1.15 -1.20 -14.76
N ILE A 140 -0.23 -0.32 -15.19
CA ILE A 140 -0.55 0.99 -15.78
C ILE A 140 -1.44 0.83 -17.02
N VAL A 141 -1.07 -0.07 -17.95
CA VAL A 141 -1.85 -0.35 -19.17
C VAL A 141 -3.26 -0.80 -18.82
N LYS A 142 -3.41 -1.70 -17.84
CA LYS A 142 -4.73 -2.17 -17.39
C LYS A 142 -5.55 -1.06 -16.75
N GLU A 143 -4.93 -0.19 -15.94
CA GLU A 143 -5.61 0.95 -15.31
C GLU A 143 -6.08 1.96 -16.35
N ILE A 144 -5.26 2.28 -17.37
CA ILE A 144 -5.64 3.17 -18.47
C ILE A 144 -6.84 2.60 -19.22
N ALA A 145 -6.79 1.32 -19.63
CA ALA A 145 -7.91 0.67 -20.33
C ALA A 145 -9.20 0.70 -19.49
N THR A 146 -9.09 0.54 -18.16
CA THR A 146 -10.23 0.65 -17.24
C THR A 146 -10.81 2.06 -17.25
N LEU A 147 -9.96 3.10 -17.16
CA LEU A 147 -10.40 4.50 -17.21
C LEU A 147 -11.03 4.85 -18.55
N GLU A 148 -10.45 4.38 -19.67
CA GLU A 148 -11.02 4.58 -21.00
C GLU A 148 -12.41 3.98 -21.12
N SER A 149 -12.64 2.80 -20.53
CA SER A 149 -13.96 2.18 -20.52
C SER A 149 -15.01 3.01 -19.79
N TYR A 150 -14.63 3.69 -18.71
CA TYR A 150 -15.53 4.61 -17.98
C TYR A 150 -15.84 5.87 -18.79
N ILE A 151 -14.86 6.41 -19.51
CA ILE A 151 -15.03 7.59 -20.34
C ILE A 151 -15.90 7.26 -21.56
N ALA A 152 -15.76 6.06 -22.13
CA ALA A 152 -16.52 5.62 -23.30
C ALA A 152 -18.02 5.41 -23.02
N THR A 153 -18.43 5.25 -21.75
CA THR A 153 -19.82 5.08 -21.32
C THR A 153 -20.33 6.20 -20.42
N PRO A 154 -20.21 7.50 -20.83
CA PRO A 154 -20.42 8.64 -19.94
C PRO A 154 -21.88 8.83 -19.50
N HIS A 155 -22.85 8.16 -20.11
CA HIS A 155 -24.27 8.36 -19.87
C HIS A 155 -24.92 7.22 -19.07
N ASP A 156 -24.18 6.17 -18.73
CA ASP A 156 -24.71 5.13 -17.84
C ASP A 156 -24.57 5.55 -16.39
N VAL A 157 -25.54 6.35 -15.93
CA VAL A 157 -25.68 6.73 -14.51
C VAL A 157 -25.84 5.52 -13.57
N ASN A 158 -26.06 4.32 -14.11
CA ASN A 158 -26.14 3.06 -13.37
C ASN A 158 -24.86 2.25 -13.44
N ALA A 159 -23.89 2.61 -14.27
CA ALA A 159 -22.56 2.01 -14.29
C ALA A 159 -21.84 2.30 -12.97
N LYS A 160 -22.17 1.53 -11.96
CA LYS A 160 -21.51 1.63 -10.66
C LYS A 160 -20.12 1.07 -10.77
N THR A 161 -19.14 1.96 -10.74
CA THR A 161 -17.76 1.55 -10.47
C THR A 161 -17.72 0.79 -9.15
N PRO A 162 -17.17 -0.43 -9.10
CA PRO A 162 -16.99 -1.14 -7.85
C PRO A 162 -16.23 -0.28 -6.85
N VAL A 163 -16.63 -0.33 -5.58
CA VAL A 163 -15.84 0.32 -4.52
C VAL A 163 -14.54 -0.45 -4.28
N GLY A 164 -13.48 0.27 -3.92
CA GLY A 164 -12.18 -0.34 -3.74
C GLY A 164 -11.25 0.53 -2.89
N PRO A 165 -9.97 0.13 -2.74
CA PRO A 165 -8.97 0.89 -1.97
C PRO A 165 -8.84 2.36 -2.40
N TRP A 166 -9.14 2.67 -3.66
CA TRP A 166 -9.17 4.04 -4.20
C TRP A 166 -10.25 4.93 -3.58
N CYS A 167 -11.26 4.35 -2.92
CA CYS A 167 -12.32 5.10 -2.24
C CYS A 167 -11.91 5.60 -0.85
N ASP A 168 -10.93 4.96 -0.25
CA ASP A 168 -10.50 5.16 1.16
C ASP A 168 -8.98 5.35 1.23
N TRP A 169 -8.44 6.06 0.24
CA TRP A 169 -7.01 6.25 0.11
C TRP A 169 -6.51 7.40 0.98
N GLY A 170 -5.87 7.02 2.09
CA GLY A 170 -5.22 7.95 3.01
C GLY A 170 -6.14 8.56 4.07
N LYS A 171 -5.54 8.97 5.18
CA LYS A 171 -6.24 9.41 6.39
C LYS A 171 -7.11 10.67 6.22
N ASN A 172 -6.89 11.44 5.12
CA ASN A 172 -7.53 12.74 4.90
C ASN A 172 -8.05 12.94 3.47
N THR A 173 -8.10 11.91 2.64
CA THR A 173 -8.57 11.99 1.26
C THR A 173 -9.70 11.01 1.03
N GLU A 174 -10.88 11.37 1.51
CA GLU A 174 -12.09 10.66 1.17
C GLU A 174 -12.50 11.03 -0.26
N CYS A 175 -12.84 10.04 -1.07
CA CYS A 175 -13.37 10.25 -2.41
C CYS A 175 -14.65 11.12 -2.34
N VAL A 176 -14.76 12.14 -3.18
CA VAL A 176 -15.95 13.05 -3.21
C VAL A 176 -17.27 12.30 -3.45
N PHE A 177 -17.21 11.12 -4.08
CA PHE A 177 -18.36 10.25 -4.33
C PHE A 177 -18.60 9.22 -3.22
N TYR A 178 -17.79 9.21 -2.15
CA TYR A 178 -17.88 8.22 -1.07
C TYR A 178 -19.30 8.07 -0.53
N ILE A 179 -19.94 9.20 -0.21
CA ILE A 179 -21.31 9.23 0.32
C ILE A 179 -22.29 8.50 -0.62
N HIS A 180 -22.15 8.69 -1.92
CA HIS A 180 -23.00 8.06 -2.93
C HIS A 180 -22.72 6.56 -3.06
N CYS A 181 -21.44 6.18 -3.22
CA CYS A 181 -21.05 4.79 -3.44
C CYS A 181 -21.31 3.90 -2.23
N PHE A 182 -21.15 4.42 -1.02
CA PHE A 182 -21.37 3.69 0.24
C PHE A 182 -22.75 3.93 0.85
N LYS A 183 -23.70 4.56 0.13
CA LYS A 183 -25.02 4.91 0.66
C LYS A 183 -25.72 3.72 1.32
N LYS A 184 -25.79 2.58 0.66
CA LYS A 184 -26.50 1.39 1.18
C LYS A 184 -25.88 0.86 2.48
N LEU A 185 -24.54 0.92 2.61
CA LEU A 185 -23.86 0.57 3.85
C LEU A 185 -24.15 1.60 4.95
N ARG A 186 -24.17 2.88 4.60
CA ARG A 186 -24.39 3.98 5.54
C ARG A 186 -25.84 4.04 6.05
N ASP A 187 -26.79 3.57 5.26
CA ASP A 187 -28.18 3.45 5.66
C ASP A 187 -28.38 2.35 6.75
N VAL A 188 -27.37 1.47 6.94
CA VAL A 188 -27.35 0.51 8.03
C VAL A 188 -26.76 1.15 9.28
N PRO A 189 -27.37 1.00 10.49
CA PRO A 189 -26.79 1.48 11.74
C PRO A 189 -25.35 0.96 11.94
N ASP A 190 -24.45 1.78 12.48
CA ASP A 190 -23.01 1.47 12.59
C ASP A 190 -22.73 0.11 13.25
N ALA A 191 -23.44 -0.19 14.33
CA ALA A 191 -23.28 -1.46 15.05
C ALA A 191 -23.64 -2.71 14.20
N ASN A 192 -24.48 -2.53 13.17
CA ASN A 192 -25.04 -3.62 12.37
C ASN A 192 -24.37 -3.76 11.00
N ARG A 193 -23.32 -2.98 10.70
CA ARG A 193 -22.64 -3.02 9.41
C ARG A 193 -21.75 -4.25 9.26
N SER A 194 -21.83 -4.88 8.10
CA SER A 194 -21.02 -6.06 7.75
C SER A 194 -19.52 -5.83 7.80
N ASN A 195 -19.06 -4.63 7.46
CA ASN A 195 -17.64 -4.30 7.48
C ASN A 195 -17.02 -4.34 8.89
N ASN A 196 -17.81 -4.38 9.95
CA ASN A 196 -17.30 -4.57 11.31
C ASN A 196 -16.57 -5.90 11.49
N TYR A 197 -16.95 -6.96 10.75
CA TYR A 197 -16.22 -8.23 10.76
C TYR A 197 -14.77 -8.10 10.27
N MET A 198 -14.51 -7.22 9.32
CA MET A 198 -13.17 -7.03 8.74
C MET A 198 -12.17 -6.44 9.74
N ASN A 199 -12.66 -5.67 10.69
CA ASN A 199 -11.82 -5.13 11.76
C ASN A 199 -11.22 -6.23 12.65
N PHE A 200 -11.87 -7.40 12.69
CA PHE A 200 -11.47 -8.54 13.49
C PHE A 200 -10.72 -9.63 12.72
N ARG A 201 -10.48 -9.45 11.40
CA ARG A 201 -9.80 -10.44 10.54
C ARG A 201 -10.39 -11.84 10.69
N GLY A 202 -11.70 -11.96 10.56
CA GLY A 202 -12.47 -13.11 11.02
C GLY A 202 -13.01 -14.07 9.97
N PHE A 203 -12.72 -13.87 8.68
CA PHE A 203 -13.20 -14.77 7.64
C PHE A 203 -12.19 -15.87 7.33
N LYS A 204 -12.72 -17.08 7.01
CA LYS A 204 -11.90 -18.20 6.58
C LYS A 204 -11.29 -17.98 5.19
N ALA A 205 -10.24 -18.71 4.88
CA ALA A 205 -9.62 -18.71 3.57
C ALA A 205 -10.63 -19.06 2.47
N GLY A 206 -10.62 -18.31 1.37
CA GLY A 206 -11.56 -18.48 0.24
C GLY A 206 -12.89 -17.74 0.38
N ALA A 207 -13.19 -17.15 1.54
CA ALA A 207 -14.26 -16.17 1.67
C ALA A 207 -13.81 -14.80 1.14
N ILE A 208 -14.66 -13.77 1.32
CA ILE A 208 -14.34 -12.41 0.88
C ILE A 208 -13.09 -11.88 1.60
N GLY A 209 -12.14 -11.34 0.83
CA GLY A 209 -10.82 -10.93 1.31
C GLY A 209 -10.76 -9.54 1.94
N ASP A 210 -11.71 -8.64 1.62
CA ASP A 210 -11.71 -7.27 2.12
C ASP A 210 -13.11 -6.66 2.23
N LYS A 211 -13.19 -5.49 2.92
CA LYS A 211 -14.45 -4.76 3.15
C LYS A 211 -15.12 -4.29 1.86
N PHE A 212 -14.36 -4.01 0.81
CA PHE A 212 -14.93 -3.54 -0.45
C PHE A 212 -15.63 -4.67 -1.20
N GLN A 213 -15.08 -5.88 -1.12
CA GLN A 213 -15.73 -7.06 -1.69
C GLN A 213 -17.09 -7.36 -0.99
N LEU A 214 -17.20 -7.17 0.33
CA LEU A 214 -18.48 -7.25 1.02
C LEU A 214 -19.51 -6.32 0.38
N ILE A 215 -19.14 -5.04 0.23
CA ILE A 215 -20.04 -4.00 -0.29
C ILE A 215 -20.40 -4.26 -1.75
N ASN A 216 -19.42 -4.62 -2.59
CA ASN A 216 -19.62 -4.92 -4.00
C ASN A 216 -20.54 -6.13 -4.23
N ASN A 217 -20.54 -7.09 -3.31
CA ASN A 217 -21.40 -8.28 -3.36
C ASN A 217 -22.74 -8.11 -2.61
N GLY A 218 -23.00 -6.89 -2.09
CA GLY A 218 -24.30 -6.58 -1.49
C GLY A 218 -24.47 -6.99 -0.04
N TYR A 219 -23.41 -7.40 0.64
CA TYR A 219 -23.43 -7.74 2.07
C TYR A 219 -23.25 -6.46 2.89
N TYR A 220 -24.35 -5.78 3.22
CA TYR A 220 -24.29 -4.49 3.93
C TYR A 220 -24.48 -4.64 5.43
N LYS A 221 -25.30 -5.61 5.86
CA LYS A 221 -25.62 -5.86 7.26
C LYS A 221 -24.78 -6.96 7.85
N PHE A 222 -24.69 -6.97 9.17
CA PHE A 222 -23.99 -7.97 9.94
C PHE A 222 -24.56 -9.38 9.68
N ASP A 223 -25.88 -9.50 9.58
CA ASP A 223 -26.62 -10.72 9.30
C ASP A 223 -26.64 -11.13 7.82
N ASP A 224 -26.28 -10.26 6.89
CA ASP A 224 -26.10 -10.64 5.47
C ASP A 224 -24.89 -11.59 5.29
N VAL A 225 -23.91 -11.55 6.21
CA VAL A 225 -22.68 -12.34 6.09
C VAL A 225 -22.95 -13.81 6.44
N PRO A 226 -22.60 -14.78 5.56
CA PRO A 226 -22.79 -16.19 5.84
C PRO A 226 -22.03 -16.66 7.08
N VAL A 227 -22.68 -17.37 7.99
CA VAL A 227 -22.09 -17.85 9.26
C VAL A 227 -20.91 -18.78 9.00
N GLU A 228 -20.96 -19.57 7.93
CA GLU A 228 -19.89 -20.46 7.52
C GLU A 228 -18.59 -19.77 7.11
N TRP A 229 -18.61 -18.45 6.88
CA TRP A 229 -17.40 -17.66 6.64
C TRP A 229 -16.68 -17.28 7.93
N LEU A 230 -17.35 -17.35 9.07
CA LEU A 230 -16.77 -17.01 10.37
C LEU A 230 -15.89 -18.16 10.86
N GLU A 231 -14.60 -17.91 10.97
CA GLU A 231 -13.60 -18.90 11.41
C GLU A 231 -13.42 -18.89 12.93
N LYS A 232 -13.39 -17.70 13.52
CA LYS A 232 -13.10 -17.53 14.94
C LYS A 232 -14.33 -17.79 15.80
N GLU A 233 -14.13 -18.54 16.88
CA GLU A 233 -15.21 -18.90 17.80
C GLU A 233 -15.91 -17.68 18.41
N ASN A 234 -15.16 -16.68 18.82
CA ASN A 234 -15.75 -15.44 19.35
C ASN A 234 -16.61 -14.69 18.31
N HIS A 235 -16.33 -14.80 17.01
CA HIS A 235 -17.19 -14.20 15.98
C HIS A 235 -18.48 -14.99 15.79
N LYS A 236 -18.43 -16.31 15.92
CA LYS A 236 -19.63 -17.16 15.89
C LYS A 236 -20.53 -16.86 17.09
N ILE A 237 -19.95 -16.78 18.29
CA ILE A 237 -20.67 -16.40 19.51
C ILE A 237 -21.28 -14.99 19.36
N GLN A 238 -20.51 -14.04 18.85
CA GLN A 238 -21.01 -12.68 18.60
C GLN A 238 -22.17 -12.67 17.62
N ARG A 239 -22.09 -13.47 16.55
CA ARG A 239 -23.18 -13.61 15.58
C ARG A 239 -24.40 -14.28 16.18
N GLU A 240 -24.23 -15.34 16.93
CA GLU A 240 -25.33 -16.03 17.65
C GLU A 240 -26.02 -15.09 18.63
N CYS A 241 -25.25 -14.31 19.40
CA CYS A 241 -25.80 -13.31 20.30
C CYS A 241 -26.56 -12.23 19.57
N TYR A 242 -26.03 -11.74 18.43
CA TYR A 242 -26.71 -10.79 17.58
C TYR A 242 -28.05 -11.33 17.03
N ASP A 243 -28.05 -12.54 16.48
CA ASP A 243 -29.23 -13.18 15.89
C ASP A 243 -30.34 -13.44 16.93
N ASN A 244 -29.95 -13.67 18.19
CA ASN A 244 -30.86 -13.90 19.31
C ASN A 244 -31.20 -12.63 20.11
N GLY A 245 -30.63 -11.47 19.76
CA GLY A 245 -30.80 -10.22 20.50
C GLY A 245 -30.23 -10.24 21.94
N ILE A 246 -29.20 -11.06 22.17
CA ILE A 246 -28.52 -11.21 23.47
C ILE A 246 -27.30 -10.35 23.54
N GLU A 247 -27.15 -9.59 24.61
CA GLU A 247 -25.92 -8.84 24.87
C GLU A 247 -24.79 -9.80 25.26
N HIS A 248 -23.61 -9.67 24.60
CA HIS A 248 -22.42 -10.45 24.91
C HIS A 248 -21.27 -9.54 25.38
N ILE A 249 -20.84 -9.74 26.60
CA ILE A 249 -19.69 -9.05 27.19
C ILE A 249 -18.68 -10.09 27.70
N ASP A 250 -17.48 -10.10 27.12
CA ASP A 250 -16.35 -10.90 27.65
C ASP A 250 -15.78 -10.20 28.89
N LYS A 251 -16.38 -10.54 30.05
CA LYS A 251 -16.04 -9.92 31.34
C LYS A 251 -14.58 -10.14 31.74
N GLU A 252 -14.00 -11.28 31.37
CA GLU A 252 -12.60 -11.59 31.73
C GLU A 252 -11.64 -10.69 30.94
N LYS A 253 -11.83 -10.55 29.65
CA LYS A 253 -11.03 -9.66 28.81
C LYS A 253 -11.23 -8.20 29.18
N MET A 254 -12.45 -7.76 29.43
CA MET A 254 -12.71 -6.40 29.92
C MET A 254 -12.00 -6.13 31.24
N THR A 255 -12.09 -7.05 32.20
CA THR A 255 -11.42 -6.89 33.51
C THR A 255 -9.91 -6.87 33.35
N ALA A 256 -9.33 -7.70 32.50
CA ALA A 256 -7.90 -7.68 32.19
C ALA A 256 -7.47 -6.35 31.56
N TRP A 257 -8.29 -5.81 30.66
CA TRP A 257 -8.01 -4.52 30.00
C TRP A 257 -8.05 -3.32 30.96
N PHE A 258 -8.99 -3.32 31.92
CA PHE A 258 -9.07 -2.26 32.95
C PHE A 258 -7.99 -2.33 34.03
N ARG A 259 -7.23 -3.42 34.09
CA ARG A 259 -6.11 -3.56 35.06
C ARG A 259 -4.76 -3.05 34.51
N TYR A 260 -4.73 -2.58 33.26
CA TYR A 260 -3.60 -1.90 32.64
C TYR A 260 -3.74 -0.39 32.76
#